data_a6ed85a0abbb6a202b4f9fe3b08b5cb7
#
_entry.id   a6ed85a0abbb6a202b4f9fe3b08b5cb7
#
_cell.length_a   1.000
_cell.length_b   1.000
_cell.length_c   1.000
_cell.angle_alpha   90.00
_cell.angle_beta   90.00
_cell.angle_gamma   90.00
#
_symmetry.space_group_name_H-M   'P 1'
#
loop_
_entity.id
_entity.type
_entity.pdbx_description
1 polymer ?
#
loop_
_entity_poly.entity_id
_entity_poly.type
_entity_poly.pdbx_seq_one_letter_code
_entity_poly.pdbx_strand_id
1 'polypeptide(L)'
;MRILVTGGGGFIGAHVVRMLLDANHQVTVLDNFSHGYKENVDPRAKLVIGDIADEKAAKEALVDVDAVIHMAGLIVVPESVKDPTKYCENNVLGTVKLLNYMREAKVNKIIFSSSACVYGTPDELPIKESAPLRPDNPYGATKASIEAFLQSFHVCYGIDATILRYFNPYGPGKLFPPITHAIPNFIMATLAKKPIPLYWQGEQIRDFIYIEDLAQAHIDVLKLNGFNVFNLGMEKGIKIKDVVAMIFEIVGYTVPIDNLGKRLGDVEANYASSQKLHEAVGWRAKVDLKEGLTKTIEYYKSLT
;
A
#
# COMPACT_ATOMS: atom_id res chain seq x y z
N MET A 1 -8.16 -20.89 -2.71
CA MET A 1 -7.05 -20.65 -3.66
C MET A 1 -5.73 -20.76 -2.92
N ARG A 2 -4.66 -21.05 -3.66
CA ARG A 2 -3.27 -20.99 -3.19
C ARG A 2 -2.67 -19.68 -3.68
N ILE A 3 -2.32 -18.79 -2.77
CA ILE A 3 -1.98 -17.41 -3.09
C ILE A 3 -0.56 -17.11 -2.62
N LEU A 4 0.27 -16.60 -3.52
CA LEU A 4 1.56 -16.03 -3.15
C LEU A 4 1.38 -14.54 -2.81
N VAL A 5 1.80 -14.13 -1.62
CA VAL A 5 1.90 -12.71 -1.23
C VAL A 5 3.38 -12.34 -1.15
N THR A 6 3.85 -11.47 -2.03
CA THR A 6 5.20 -10.91 -1.92
C THR A 6 5.15 -9.66 -1.03
N GLY A 7 6.14 -9.48 -0.17
CA GLY A 7 6.14 -8.39 0.81
C GLY A 7 5.19 -8.63 1.99
N GLY A 8 4.90 -9.89 2.30
CA GLY A 8 3.96 -10.26 3.37
C GLY A 8 4.43 -9.96 4.79
N GLY A 9 5.72 -9.66 5.00
CA GLY A 9 6.28 -9.17 6.27
C GLY A 9 6.16 -7.66 6.48
N GLY A 10 5.70 -6.92 5.46
CA GLY A 10 5.42 -5.50 5.53
C GLY A 10 4.09 -5.19 6.24
N PHE A 11 3.83 -3.90 6.51
CA PHE A 11 2.64 -3.43 7.21
C PHE A 11 1.33 -3.89 6.53
N ILE A 12 1.18 -3.59 5.24
CA ILE A 12 -0.04 -3.93 4.49
C ILE A 12 -0.09 -5.45 4.23
N GLY A 13 1.05 -6.03 3.84
CA GLY A 13 1.15 -7.45 3.50
C GLY A 13 0.73 -8.36 4.64
N ALA A 14 1.11 -8.05 5.87
CA ALA A 14 0.73 -8.81 7.05
C ALA A 14 -0.79 -8.88 7.26
N HIS A 15 -1.50 -7.77 7.06
CA HIS A 15 -2.96 -7.73 7.15
C HIS A 15 -3.63 -8.53 6.02
N VAL A 16 -3.13 -8.40 4.79
CA VAL A 16 -3.64 -9.17 3.65
C VAL A 16 -3.42 -10.66 3.86
N VAL A 17 -2.23 -11.08 4.31
CA VAL A 17 -1.91 -12.49 4.61
C VAL A 17 -2.88 -13.05 5.66
N ARG A 18 -3.06 -12.36 6.79
CA ARG A 18 -3.99 -12.78 7.85
C ARG A 18 -5.40 -12.94 7.33
N MET A 19 -5.93 -11.93 6.63
CA MET A 19 -7.31 -11.97 6.15
C MET A 19 -7.53 -13.03 5.06
N LEU A 20 -6.55 -13.31 4.21
CA LEU A 20 -6.61 -14.43 3.25
C LEU A 20 -6.68 -15.78 3.97
N LEU A 21 -5.88 -15.98 5.02
CA LEU A 21 -5.89 -17.19 5.83
C LEU A 21 -7.23 -17.36 6.56
N ASP A 22 -7.79 -16.27 7.10
CA ASP A 22 -9.10 -16.25 7.77
C ASP A 22 -10.25 -16.55 6.78
N ALA A 23 -10.06 -16.19 5.51
CA ALA A 23 -10.97 -16.56 4.41
C ALA A 23 -10.71 -17.97 3.82
N ASN A 24 -9.93 -18.82 4.51
CA ASN A 24 -9.60 -20.19 4.15
C ASN A 24 -8.80 -20.33 2.83
N HIS A 25 -8.00 -19.33 2.46
CA HIS A 25 -7.00 -19.48 1.42
C HIS A 25 -5.73 -20.11 1.98
N GLN A 26 -4.96 -20.78 1.14
CA GLN A 26 -3.59 -21.20 1.46
C GLN A 26 -2.64 -20.10 1.01
N VAL A 27 -1.79 -19.62 1.90
CA VAL A 27 -0.91 -18.49 1.62
C VAL A 27 0.56 -18.88 1.71
N THR A 28 1.32 -18.56 0.67
CA THR A 28 2.78 -18.52 0.69
C THR A 28 3.22 -17.06 0.74
N VAL A 29 4.16 -16.72 1.61
CA VAL A 29 4.79 -15.40 1.69
C VAL A 29 6.19 -15.49 1.11
N LEU A 30 6.55 -14.57 0.19
CA LEU A 30 7.93 -14.33 -0.25
C LEU A 30 8.35 -12.94 0.23
N ASP A 31 9.37 -12.89 1.08
CA ASP A 31 9.87 -11.62 1.63
C ASP A 31 11.37 -11.73 1.94
N ASN A 32 12.15 -10.71 1.63
CA ASN A 32 13.57 -10.62 1.98
C ASN A 32 13.82 -9.86 3.30
N PHE A 33 12.76 -9.36 3.92
CA PHE A 33 12.77 -8.58 5.16
C PHE A 33 13.66 -7.34 5.15
N SER A 34 13.94 -6.77 3.98
CA SER A 34 14.68 -5.51 3.87
C SER A 34 13.90 -4.33 4.47
N HIS A 35 12.56 -4.36 4.39
CA HIS A 35 11.62 -3.35 4.90
C HIS A 35 10.38 -3.98 5.57
N GLY A 36 10.56 -5.11 6.22
CA GLY A 36 9.52 -5.84 6.93
C GLY A 36 10.07 -6.60 8.12
N TYR A 37 9.18 -7.25 8.85
CA TYR A 37 9.54 -8.06 10.01
C TYR A 37 9.02 -9.48 9.85
N LYS A 38 9.85 -10.46 10.17
CA LYS A 38 9.46 -11.87 10.14
C LYS A 38 8.29 -12.16 11.09
N GLU A 39 8.27 -11.46 12.22
CA GLU A 39 7.22 -11.56 13.24
C GLU A 39 5.85 -11.04 12.77
N ASN A 40 5.80 -10.25 11.69
CA ASN A 40 4.54 -9.80 11.09
C ASN A 40 3.89 -10.90 10.25
N VAL A 41 4.63 -11.92 9.84
CA VAL A 41 4.09 -13.02 9.02
C VAL A 41 3.28 -13.97 9.91
N ASP A 42 2.00 -14.16 9.57
CA ASP A 42 1.13 -15.10 10.26
C ASP A 42 1.73 -16.52 10.18
N PRO A 43 1.92 -17.25 11.31
CA PRO A 43 2.58 -18.56 11.33
C PRO A 43 1.82 -19.65 10.54
N ARG A 44 0.58 -19.41 10.18
CA ARG A 44 -0.20 -20.31 9.30
C ARG A 44 0.24 -20.25 7.84
N ALA A 45 0.93 -19.19 7.41
CA ALA A 45 1.44 -19.05 6.05
C ALA A 45 2.74 -19.84 5.86
N LYS A 46 2.93 -20.42 4.67
CA LYS A 46 4.26 -20.91 4.25
C LYS A 46 5.16 -19.72 4.01
N LEU A 47 6.35 -19.69 4.60
CA LEU A 47 7.32 -18.61 4.42
C LEU A 47 8.48 -19.07 3.54
N VAL A 48 8.75 -18.33 2.47
CA VAL A 48 9.97 -18.39 1.65
C VAL A 48 10.75 -17.09 1.87
N ILE A 49 11.98 -17.17 2.33
CA ILE A 49 12.84 -16.00 2.57
C ILE A 49 13.69 -15.77 1.32
N GLY A 50 13.51 -14.62 0.67
CA GLY A 50 14.27 -14.28 -0.53
C GLY A 50 13.74 -13.04 -1.24
N ASP A 51 14.50 -12.60 -2.24
CA ASP A 51 14.11 -11.49 -3.10
C ASP A 51 13.23 -11.95 -4.25
N ILE A 52 12.28 -11.10 -4.69
CA ILE A 52 11.42 -11.39 -5.85
C ILE A 52 12.21 -11.53 -7.16
N ALA A 53 13.39 -10.93 -7.21
CA ALA A 53 14.29 -11.01 -8.36
C ALA A 53 15.23 -12.23 -8.32
N ASP A 54 15.30 -12.94 -7.17
CA ASP A 54 16.05 -14.19 -7.04
C ASP A 54 15.25 -15.34 -7.65
N GLU A 55 15.82 -15.95 -8.69
CA GLU A 55 15.14 -17.02 -9.44
C GLU A 55 14.75 -18.21 -8.58
N LYS A 56 15.66 -18.64 -7.69
CA LYS A 56 15.43 -19.82 -6.85
C LYS A 56 14.30 -19.57 -5.85
N ALA A 57 14.36 -18.44 -5.13
CA ALA A 57 13.35 -18.09 -4.15
C ALA A 57 11.98 -17.84 -4.80
N ALA A 58 11.94 -17.13 -5.94
CA ALA A 58 10.70 -16.86 -6.66
C ALA A 58 10.06 -18.14 -7.20
N LYS A 59 10.85 -19.04 -7.81
CA LYS A 59 10.34 -20.33 -8.31
C LYS A 59 9.86 -21.23 -7.18
N GLU A 60 10.55 -21.28 -6.05
CA GLU A 60 10.10 -22.03 -4.86
C GLU A 60 8.76 -21.47 -4.32
N ALA A 61 8.61 -20.13 -4.27
CA ALA A 61 7.41 -19.50 -3.79
C ALA A 61 6.21 -19.67 -4.74
N LEU A 62 6.45 -19.84 -6.05
CA LEU A 62 5.43 -19.99 -7.08
C LEU A 62 4.94 -21.45 -7.26
N VAL A 63 5.50 -22.42 -6.52
CA VAL A 63 5.04 -23.81 -6.61
C VAL A 63 3.58 -23.92 -6.19
N ASP A 64 2.76 -24.49 -7.07
CA ASP A 64 1.32 -24.72 -6.85
C ASP A 64 0.49 -23.47 -6.53
N VAL A 65 0.88 -22.31 -7.02
CA VAL A 65 0.19 -21.03 -6.80
C VAL A 65 -0.87 -20.79 -7.87
N ASP A 66 -2.05 -20.32 -7.47
CA ASP A 66 -3.15 -19.96 -8.37
C ASP A 66 -3.15 -18.45 -8.70
N ALA A 67 -2.67 -17.59 -7.78
CA ALA A 67 -2.61 -16.13 -7.95
C ALA A 67 -1.48 -15.52 -7.12
N VAL A 68 -0.95 -14.39 -7.58
CA VAL A 68 0.04 -13.57 -6.87
C VAL A 68 -0.60 -12.26 -6.41
N ILE A 69 -0.39 -11.89 -5.13
CA ILE A 69 -0.61 -10.52 -4.63
C ILE A 69 0.77 -9.91 -4.44
N HIS A 70 1.11 -8.98 -5.34
CA HIS A 70 2.44 -8.38 -5.39
C HIS A 70 2.49 -7.06 -4.65
N MET A 71 3.08 -7.08 -3.45
CA MET A 71 3.22 -5.93 -2.55
C MET A 71 4.68 -5.59 -2.24
N ALA A 72 5.63 -6.48 -2.55
CA ALA A 72 7.06 -6.21 -2.35
C ALA A 72 7.51 -4.99 -3.17
N GLY A 73 8.23 -4.09 -2.52
CA GLY A 73 8.79 -2.91 -3.17
C GLY A 73 9.21 -1.83 -2.20
N LEU A 74 10.15 -1.00 -2.60
CA LEU A 74 10.58 0.19 -1.88
C LEU A 74 9.52 1.29 -2.01
N ILE A 75 9.20 2.00 -0.91
CA ILE A 75 8.07 2.93 -0.83
C ILE A 75 8.42 4.33 -0.32
N VAL A 76 9.68 4.58 0.07
CA VAL A 76 10.10 5.82 0.72
C VAL A 76 10.36 6.90 -0.33
N VAL A 77 9.41 7.81 -0.53
CA VAL A 77 9.48 8.85 -1.57
C VAL A 77 10.77 9.69 -1.48
N PRO A 78 11.20 10.24 -0.32
CA PRO A 78 12.45 10.98 -0.25
C PRO A 78 13.69 10.17 -0.62
N GLU A 79 13.71 8.88 -0.32
CA GLU A 79 14.78 7.97 -0.72
C GLU A 79 14.79 7.77 -2.22
N SER A 80 13.61 7.62 -2.85
CA SER A 80 13.51 7.47 -4.31
C SER A 80 14.05 8.68 -5.07
N VAL A 81 13.89 9.89 -4.52
CA VAL A 81 14.46 11.12 -5.10
C VAL A 81 15.97 11.12 -4.97
N LYS A 82 16.50 10.60 -3.86
CA LYS A 82 17.94 10.52 -3.61
C LYS A 82 18.61 9.42 -4.43
N ASP A 83 17.95 8.29 -4.61
CA ASP A 83 18.49 7.13 -5.34
C ASP A 83 17.42 6.50 -6.25
N PRO A 84 17.13 7.10 -7.40
CA PRO A 84 16.12 6.60 -8.33
C PRO A 84 16.51 5.26 -8.98
N THR A 85 17.82 5.01 -9.15
CA THR A 85 18.33 3.76 -9.73
C THR A 85 17.95 2.57 -8.86
N LYS A 86 18.22 2.64 -7.54
CA LYS A 86 17.82 1.62 -6.57
C LYS A 86 16.32 1.29 -6.68
N TYR A 87 15.49 2.33 -6.81
CA TYR A 87 14.03 2.15 -6.93
C TYR A 87 13.63 1.50 -8.25
N CYS A 88 14.28 1.85 -9.36
CA CYS A 88 14.04 1.23 -10.66
C CYS A 88 14.46 -0.26 -10.65
N GLU A 89 15.63 -0.57 -10.15
CA GLU A 89 16.15 -1.93 -10.08
C GLU A 89 15.27 -2.81 -9.18
N ASN A 90 14.94 -2.34 -7.97
CA ASN A 90 14.13 -3.11 -7.03
C ASN A 90 12.68 -3.26 -7.51
N ASN A 91 12.00 -2.14 -7.78
CA ASN A 91 10.58 -2.16 -8.03
C ASN A 91 10.26 -2.61 -9.46
N VAL A 92 10.89 -1.98 -10.48
CA VAL A 92 10.53 -2.25 -11.88
C VAL A 92 11.17 -3.55 -12.36
N LEU A 93 12.51 -3.63 -12.30
CA LEU A 93 13.22 -4.81 -12.79
C LEU A 93 12.87 -6.07 -11.97
N GLY A 94 12.76 -5.94 -10.64
CA GLY A 94 12.32 -7.03 -9.76
C GLY A 94 10.94 -7.56 -10.14
N THR A 95 9.97 -6.66 -10.40
CA THR A 95 8.62 -7.06 -10.84
C THR A 95 8.63 -7.71 -12.21
N VAL A 96 9.40 -7.20 -13.17
CA VAL A 96 9.49 -7.82 -14.52
C VAL A 96 10.07 -9.22 -14.43
N LYS A 97 11.07 -9.46 -13.58
CA LYS A 97 11.60 -10.81 -13.32
C LYS A 97 10.52 -11.72 -12.71
N LEU A 98 9.80 -11.26 -11.68
CA LEU A 98 8.70 -12.00 -11.07
C LEU A 98 7.63 -12.38 -12.11
N LEU A 99 7.24 -11.46 -12.99
CA LEU A 99 6.27 -11.73 -14.07
C LEU A 99 6.77 -12.82 -15.04
N ASN A 100 8.07 -12.86 -15.34
CA ASN A 100 8.65 -13.94 -16.15
C ASN A 100 8.62 -15.28 -15.42
N TYR A 101 8.96 -15.32 -14.12
CA TYR A 101 8.86 -16.54 -13.32
C TYR A 101 7.41 -17.03 -13.18
N MET A 102 6.44 -16.13 -13.06
CA MET A 102 5.00 -16.46 -13.09
C MET A 102 4.62 -17.14 -14.41
N ARG A 103 5.09 -16.62 -15.56
CA ARG A 103 4.84 -17.25 -16.88
C ARG A 103 5.41 -18.65 -16.96
N GLU A 104 6.66 -18.86 -16.52
CA GLU A 104 7.30 -20.17 -16.48
C GLU A 104 6.53 -21.15 -15.58
N ALA A 105 6.04 -20.68 -14.43
CA ALA A 105 5.22 -21.44 -13.50
C ALA A 105 3.74 -21.58 -13.94
N LYS A 106 3.33 -20.95 -15.05
CA LYS A 106 1.93 -20.91 -15.56
C LYS A 106 0.95 -20.29 -14.55
N VAL A 107 1.40 -19.33 -13.75
CA VAL A 107 0.57 -18.54 -12.86
C VAL A 107 0.08 -17.31 -13.62
N ASN A 108 -1.20 -17.26 -13.95
CA ASN A 108 -1.77 -16.27 -14.87
C ASN A 108 -2.61 -15.18 -14.19
N LYS A 109 -2.50 -15.02 -12.87
CA LYS A 109 -3.25 -13.99 -12.15
C LYS A 109 -2.34 -13.21 -11.19
N ILE A 110 -2.40 -11.87 -11.28
CA ILE A 110 -1.68 -10.98 -10.38
C ILE A 110 -2.57 -9.82 -9.90
N ILE A 111 -2.49 -9.51 -8.60
CA ILE A 111 -3.03 -8.29 -8.00
C ILE A 111 -1.83 -7.45 -7.59
N PHE A 112 -1.76 -6.22 -8.08
CA PHE A 112 -0.61 -5.34 -7.87
C PHE A 112 -0.94 -4.16 -6.95
N SER A 113 -0.11 -3.98 -5.95
CA SER A 113 -0.09 -2.84 -5.04
C SER A 113 0.51 -1.61 -5.72
N SER A 114 -0.33 -0.79 -6.36
CA SER A 114 0.05 0.50 -6.91
C SER A 114 -0.18 1.62 -5.88
N SER A 115 -0.11 2.87 -6.29
CA SER A 115 -0.17 4.03 -5.40
C SER A 115 -0.83 5.22 -6.08
N ALA A 116 -1.50 6.07 -5.31
CA ALA A 116 -1.96 7.39 -5.76
C ALA A 116 -0.82 8.30 -6.28
N CYS A 117 0.42 8.01 -5.91
CA CYS A 117 1.59 8.73 -6.43
C CYS A 117 1.77 8.63 -7.95
N VAL A 118 1.10 7.70 -8.63
CA VAL A 118 1.13 7.60 -10.09
C VAL A 118 0.45 8.79 -10.78
N TYR A 119 -0.47 9.47 -10.09
CA TYR A 119 -1.20 10.61 -10.64
C TYR A 119 -0.42 11.93 -10.56
N GLY A 120 0.50 12.06 -9.59
CA GLY A 120 1.13 13.34 -9.27
C GLY A 120 0.11 14.36 -8.80
N THR A 121 0.22 15.60 -9.28
CA THR A 121 -0.73 16.68 -9.00
C THR A 121 -1.97 16.51 -9.89
N PRO A 122 -3.15 16.23 -9.31
CA PRO A 122 -4.36 15.95 -10.09
C PRO A 122 -4.97 17.24 -10.66
N ASP A 123 -5.52 17.13 -11.88
CA ASP A 123 -6.27 18.25 -12.51
C ASP A 123 -7.68 18.39 -11.91
N GLU A 124 -8.28 17.27 -11.45
CA GLU A 124 -9.64 17.21 -10.90
C GLU A 124 -9.72 16.33 -9.66
N LEU A 125 -10.68 16.63 -8.78
CA LEU A 125 -10.97 15.87 -7.57
C LEU A 125 -12.48 15.59 -7.46
N PRO A 126 -12.89 14.41 -6.98
CA PRO A 126 -12.08 13.25 -6.62
C PRO A 126 -11.36 12.63 -7.83
N ILE A 127 -10.17 12.07 -7.60
CA ILE A 127 -9.36 11.44 -8.66
C ILE A 127 -10.05 10.17 -9.14
N LYS A 128 -10.29 10.07 -10.45
CA LYS A 128 -10.81 8.87 -11.12
C LYS A 128 -9.66 8.08 -11.74
N GLU A 129 -9.89 6.77 -12.01
CA GLU A 129 -8.88 5.91 -12.64
C GLU A 129 -8.50 6.34 -14.06
N SER A 130 -9.37 7.12 -14.72
CA SER A 130 -9.13 7.72 -16.04
C SER A 130 -8.20 8.94 -16.01
N ALA A 131 -7.85 9.46 -14.83
CA ALA A 131 -6.93 10.59 -14.71
C ALA A 131 -5.56 10.24 -15.28
N PRO A 132 -4.87 11.19 -15.95
CA PRO A 132 -3.53 10.97 -16.50
C PRO A 132 -2.53 10.56 -15.43
N LEU A 133 -1.60 9.67 -15.79
CA LEU A 133 -0.48 9.30 -14.94
C LEU A 133 0.67 10.29 -15.18
N ARG A 134 0.96 11.12 -14.18
CA ARG A 134 2.00 12.17 -14.22
C ARG A 134 2.77 12.18 -12.90
N PRO A 135 3.50 11.10 -12.56
CA PRO A 135 4.15 10.98 -11.25
C PRO A 135 5.19 12.08 -11.03
N ASP A 136 5.11 12.77 -9.88
CA ASP A 136 5.99 13.88 -9.50
C ASP A 136 7.29 13.41 -8.81
N ASN A 137 7.46 12.09 -8.63
CA ASN A 137 8.62 11.52 -7.96
C ASN A 137 8.99 10.13 -8.51
N PRO A 138 10.25 9.68 -8.34
CA PRO A 138 10.72 8.39 -8.88
C PRO A 138 9.95 7.17 -8.34
N TYR A 139 9.50 7.17 -7.09
CA TYR A 139 8.65 6.10 -6.56
C TYR A 139 7.34 5.97 -7.36
N GLY A 140 6.63 7.08 -7.55
CA GLY A 140 5.42 7.10 -8.39
C GLY A 140 5.70 6.65 -9.82
N ALA A 141 6.84 7.08 -10.40
CA ALA A 141 7.28 6.66 -11.74
C ALA A 141 7.50 5.14 -11.82
N THR A 142 8.10 4.50 -10.78
CA THR A 142 8.26 3.04 -10.77
C THR A 142 6.91 2.33 -10.73
N LYS A 143 5.94 2.83 -9.95
CA LYS A 143 4.60 2.24 -9.90
C LYS A 143 3.87 2.36 -11.23
N ALA A 144 3.90 3.53 -11.88
CA ALA A 144 3.32 3.75 -13.20
C ALA A 144 3.99 2.87 -14.29
N SER A 145 5.30 2.69 -14.22
CA SER A 145 6.04 1.80 -15.14
C SER A 145 5.60 0.34 -14.98
N ILE A 146 5.40 -0.12 -13.73
CA ILE A 146 4.91 -1.48 -13.48
C ILE A 146 3.50 -1.67 -14.02
N GLU A 147 2.60 -0.67 -13.87
CA GLU A 147 1.26 -0.73 -14.45
C GLU A 147 1.31 -0.90 -15.97
N ALA A 148 2.22 -0.19 -16.66
CA ALA A 148 2.43 -0.34 -18.11
C ALA A 148 2.96 -1.73 -18.47
N PHE A 149 3.89 -2.31 -17.70
CA PHE A 149 4.34 -3.69 -17.90
C PHE A 149 3.21 -4.69 -17.68
N LEU A 150 2.38 -4.53 -16.65
CA LEU A 150 1.23 -5.41 -16.41
C LEU A 150 0.23 -5.37 -17.56
N GLN A 151 -0.06 -4.19 -18.12
CA GLN A 151 -0.88 -4.06 -19.32
C GLN A 151 -0.27 -4.80 -20.51
N SER A 152 1.03 -4.65 -20.73
CA SER A 152 1.75 -5.35 -21.80
C SER A 152 1.75 -6.86 -21.61
N PHE A 153 1.96 -7.35 -20.37
CA PHE A 153 1.93 -8.78 -20.05
C PHE A 153 0.52 -9.38 -20.17
N HIS A 154 -0.52 -8.60 -19.86
CA HIS A 154 -1.90 -9.01 -20.15
C HIS A 154 -2.12 -9.22 -21.65
N VAL A 155 -1.76 -8.24 -22.47
CA VAL A 155 -1.98 -8.29 -23.93
C VAL A 155 -1.14 -9.40 -24.59
N CYS A 156 0.15 -9.51 -24.22
CA CYS A 156 1.08 -10.42 -24.90
C CYS A 156 1.02 -11.86 -24.38
N TYR A 157 0.66 -12.07 -23.12
CA TYR A 157 0.79 -13.36 -22.45
C TYR A 157 -0.49 -13.82 -21.74
N GLY A 158 -1.57 -13.06 -21.76
CA GLY A 158 -2.85 -13.41 -21.16
C GLY A 158 -2.84 -13.45 -19.63
N ILE A 159 -1.95 -12.68 -18.98
CA ILE A 159 -1.96 -12.56 -17.52
C ILE A 159 -3.12 -11.66 -17.09
N ASP A 160 -4.02 -12.18 -16.27
CA ASP A 160 -5.06 -11.39 -15.61
C ASP A 160 -4.41 -10.49 -14.55
N ALA A 161 -4.53 -9.17 -14.70
CA ALA A 161 -3.92 -8.21 -13.80
C ALA A 161 -4.96 -7.25 -13.20
N THR A 162 -4.99 -7.16 -11.88
CA THR A 162 -5.76 -6.16 -11.15
C THR A 162 -4.84 -5.22 -10.41
N ILE A 163 -4.92 -3.94 -10.70
CA ILE A 163 -4.09 -2.88 -10.14
C ILE A 163 -4.92 -2.13 -9.10
N LEU A 164 -4.42 -2.04 -7.87
CA LEU A 164 -5.03 -1.30 -6.78
C LEU A 164 -4.15 -0.08 -6.45
N ARG A 165 -4.63 1.13 -6.78
CA ARG A 165 -3.94 2.40 -6.49
C ARG A 165 -4.34 2.88 -5.11
N TYR A 166 -3.47 2.61 -4.12
CA TYR A 166 -3.74 2.97 -2.73
C TYR A 166 -3.59 4.46 -2.50
N PHE A 167 -4.51 5.01 -1.71
CA PHE A 167 -4.33 6.33 -1.12
C PHE A 167 -3.55 6.17 0.21
N ASN A 168 -3.91 6.81 1.32
CA ASN A 168 -3.04 6.78 2.51
C ASN A 168 -3.49 5.71 3.51
N PRO A 169 -2.94 4.49 3.49
CA PRO A 169 -3.31 3.45 4.43
C PRO A 169 -2.83 3.78 5.84
N TYR A 170 -3.67 3.47 6.83
CA TYR A 170 -3.34 3.59 8.25
C TYR A 170 -4.06 2.49 9.05
N GLY A 171 -3.55 2.20 10.26
CA GLY A 171 -4.14 1.20 11.13
C GLY A 171 -3.14 0.63 12.13
N PRO A 172 -3.55 -0.33 12.97
CA PRO A 172 -2.66 -1.10 13.83
C PRO A 172 -1.62 -1.85 13.01
N GLY A 173 -0.41 -1.98 13.51
CA GLY A 173 0.64 -2.79 12.89
C GLY A 173 2.04 -2.26 13.11
N LYS A 174 3.02 -3.17 13.10
CA LYS A 174 4.42 -2.82 13.25
C LYS A 174 5.00 -2.32 11.93
N LEU A 175 5.41 -1.06 11.92
CA LEU A 175 6.00 -0.40 10.75
C LEU A 175 7.53 -0.48 10.79
N PHE A 176 8.14 -0.66 9.62
CA PHE A 176 9.59 -0.66 9.47
C PHE A 176 10.13 0.78 9.34
N PRO A 177 11.20 1.17 10.09
CA PRO A 177 11.82 2.49 9.95
C PRO A 177 12.51 2.67 8.57
N PRO A 178 12.55 3.92 8.05
CA PRO A 178 11.91 5.11 8.56
C PRO A 178 10.40 5.09 8.38
N ILE A 179 9.63 5.43 9.41
CA ILE A 179 8.17 5.48 9.32
C ILE A 179 7.77 6.72 8.52
N THR A 180 7.19 6.49 7.34
CA THR A 180 6.82 7.56 6.41
C THR A 180 5.32 7.88 6.41
N HIS A 181 4.51 7.02 7.05
CA HIS A 181 3.07 7.22 7.13
C HIS A 181 2.71 8.31 8.14
N ALA A 182 1.88 9.26 7.73
CA ALA A 182 1.56 10.45 8.53
C ALA A 182 0.88 10.11 9.87
N ILE A 183 -0.20 9.33 9.86
CA ILE A 183 -0.98 9.00 11.06
C ILE A 183 -0.14 8.28 12.12
N PRO A 184 0.59 7.20 11.83
CA PRO A 184 1.48 6.58 12.81
C PRO A 184 2.51 7.53 13.42
N ASN A 185 3.12 8.39 12.60
CA ASN A 185 4.07 9.39 13.10
C ASN A 185 3.43 10.37 14.07
N PHE A 186 2.23 10.86 13.77
CA PHE A 186 1.51 11.79 14.65
C PHE A 186 1.12 11.12 15.97
N ILE A 187 0.61 9.88 15.91
CA ILE A 187 0.23 9.12 17.10
C ILE A 187 1.46 8.87 17.98
N MET A 188 2.56 8.36 17.40
CA MET A 188 3.78 8.08 18.17
C MET A 188 4.41 9.34 18.78
N ALA A 189 4.44 10.47 18.04
CA ALA A 189 4.89 11.74 18.57
C ALA A 189 4.02 12.20 19.75
N THR A 190 2.69 12.10 19.61
CA THR A 190 1.74 12.46 20.66
C THR A 190 1.92 11.60 21.90
N LEU A 191 1.97 10.27 21.76
CA LEU A 191 2.17 9.34 22.89
C LEU A 191 3.51 9.54 23.58
N ALA A 192 4.56 9.85 22.82
CA ALA A 192 5.88 10.19 23.35
C ALA A 192 6.00 11.62 23.92
N LYS A 193 4.89 12.40 23.89
CA LYS A 193 4.86 13.83 24.31
C LYS A 193 5.90 14.69 23.58
N LYS A 194 6.16 14.39 22.30
CA LYS A 194 7.08 15.12 21.44
C LYS A 194 6.30 16.03 20.48
N PRO A 195 6.91 17.11 19.96
CA PRO A 195 6.27 17.95 18.93
C PRO A 195 5.93 17.14 17.68
N ILE A 196 4.78 17.49 17.06
CA ILE A 196 4.37 16.93 15.78
C ILE A 196 4.91 17.80 14.65
N PRO A 197 5.73 17.26 13.72
CA PRO A 197 6.15 18.00 12.54
C PRO A 197 4.99 18.11 11.54
N LEU A 198 4.52 19.33 11.24
CA LEU A 198 3.53 19.59 10.22
C LEU A 198 4.10 20.42 9.07
N TYR A 199 3.90 19.93 7.84
CA TYR A 199 4.12 20.74 6.64
C TYR A 199 2.84 21.52 6.29
N TRP A 200 2.98 22.69 5.64
CA TRP A 200 1.86 23.54 5.20
C TRP A 200 0.83 23.83 6.30
N GLN A 201 1.25 23.90 7.54
CA GLN A 201 0.35 24.06 8.70
C GLN A 201 -0.75 22.98 8.77
N GLY A 202 -0.57 21.86 8.08
CA GLY A 202 -1.53 20.75 7.99
C GLY A 202 -2.74 21.02 7.08
N GLU A 203 -2.66 22.00 6.18
CA GLU A 203 -3.76 22.33 5.24
C GLU A 203 -3.91 21.33 4.09
N GLN A 204 -2.89 20.47 3.86
CA GLN A 204 -2.97 19.46 2.81
C GLN A 204 -4.15 18.53 3.05
N ILE A 205 -4.84 18.16 1.97
CA ILE A 205 -5.97 17.25 1.99
C ILE A 205 -5.51 15.86 1.54
N ARG A 206 -5.82 14.83 2.34
CA ARG A 206 -5.51 13.43 2.03
C ARG A 206 -6.72 12.54 2.25
N ASP A 207 -6.76 11.44 1.52
CA ASP A 207 -7.70 10.34 1.71
C ASP A 207 -7.02 9.25 2.54
N PHE A 208 -7.59 8.95 3.71
CA PHE A 208 -7.05 7.95 4.62
C PHE A 208 -7.92 6.71 4.63
N ILE A 209 -7.35 5.57 4.26
CA ILE A 209 -8.06 4.29 4.26
C ILE A 209 -7.58 3.39 5.40
N TYR A 210 -8.52 2.82 6.15
CA TYR A 210 -8.20 1.87 7.23
C TYR A 210 -7.67 0.57 6.66
N ILE A 211 -6.67 0.01 7.31
CA ILE A 211 -5.88 -1.10 6.78
C ILE A 211 -6.70 -2.37 6.50
N GLU A 212 -7.71 -2.67 7.31
CA GLU A 212 -8.57 -3.84 7.10
C GLU A 212 -9.50 -3.67 5.91
N ASP A 213 -10.03 -2.46 5.67
CA ASP A 213 -10.80 -2.17 4.45
C ASP A 213 -9.94 -2.31 3.19
N LEU A 214 -8.69 -1.83 3.25
CA LEU A 214 -7.73 -1.99 2.17
C LEU A 214 -7.41 -3.48 1.94
N ALA A 215 -7.17 -4.26 2.99
CA ALA A 215 -6.88 -5.68 2.89
C ALA A 215 -8.08 -6.46 2.31
N GLN A 216 -9.32 -6.10 2.70
CA GLN A 216 -10.53 -6.72 2.17
C GLN A 216 -10.67 -6.55 0.66
N ALA A 217 -10.27 -5.38 0.11
CA ALA A 217 -10.31 -5.16 -1.33
C ALA A 217 -9.48 -6.19 -2.11
N HIS A 218 -8.34 -6.64 -1.57
CA HIS A 218 -7.52 -7.69 -2.21
C HIS A 218 -8.24 -9.01 -2.33
N ILE A 219 -9.06 -9.36 -1.34
CA ILE A 219 -9.87 -10.59 -1.36
C ILE A 219 -11.01 -10.44 -2.36
N ASP A 220 -11.69 -9.31 -2.34
CA ASP A 220 -12.86 -9.07 -3.18
C ASP A 220 -12.53 -9.07 -4.69
N VAL A 221 -11.31 -8.61 -5.06
CA VAL A 221 -10.88 -8.59 -6.47
C VAL A 221 -10.28 -9.91 -6.97
N LEU A 222 -10.04 -10.91 -6.11
CA LEU A 222 -9.51 -12.23 -6.53
C LEU A 222 -10.38 -12.91 -7.60
N LYS A 223 -11.68 -12.64 -7.60
CA LYS A 223 -12.64 -13.20 -8.57
C LYS A 223 -12.58 -12.56 -9.96
N LEU A 224 -11.92 -11.40 -10.11
CA LEU A 224 -11.87 -10.68 -11.37
C LEU A 224 -10.85 -11.31 -12.33
N ASN A 225 -11.15 -11.27 -13.63
CA ASN A 225 -10.26 -11.65 -14.71
C ASN A 225 -10.03 -10.44 -15.63
N GLY A 226 -9.09 -10.58 -16.56
CA GLY A 226 -8.72 -9.53 -17.50
C GLY A 226 -7.84 -8.45 -16.86
N PHE A 227 -7.84 -7.25 -17.46
CA PHE A 227 -7.05 -6.12 -16.98
C PHE A 227 -7.95 -5.10 -16.27
N ASN A 228 -7.69 -4.88 -14.99
CA ASN A 228 -8.48 -4.00 -14.14
C ASN A 228 -7.60 -2.99 -13.41
N VAL A 229 -8.09 -1.75 -13.27
CA VAL A 229 -7.44 -0.71 -12.48
C VAL A 229 -8.48 -0.07 -11.59
N PHE A 230 -8.19 0.03 -10.29
CA PHE A 230 -9.07 0.61 -9.28
C PHE A 230 -8.33 1.52 -8.32
N ASN A 231 -8.95 2.63 -7.97
CA ASN A 231 -8.57 3.44 -6.83
C ASN A 231 -9.07 2.80 -5.53
N LEU A 232 -8.28 2.94 -4.47
CA LEU A 232 -8.57 2.38 -3.16
C LEU A 232 -8.41 3.43 -2.07
N GLY A 233 -9.50 4.12 -1.76
CA GLY A 233 -9.62 5.19 -0.78
C GLY A 233 -11.00 5.23 -0.15
N MET A 234 -11.18 6.15 0.82
CA MET A 234 -12.48 6.38 1.46
C MET A 234 -13.38 7.36 0.70
N GLU A 235 -12.92 7.90 -0.44
CA GLU A 235 -13.61 8.96 -1.21
C GLU A 235 -13.82 10.27 -0.42
N LYS A 236 -13.00 10.49 0.62
CA LYS A 236 -13.14 11.63 1.53
C LYS A 236 -11.80 12.31 1.76
N GLY A 237 -11.70 13.54 1.26
CA GLY A 237 -10.55 14.41 1.54
C GLY A 237 -10.60 15.00 2.93
N ILE A 238 -9.55 14.81 3.73
CA ILE A 238 -9.45 15.31 5.11
C ILE A 238 -8.16 16.10 5.26
N LYS A 239 -8.22 17.28 5.89
CA LYS A 239 -7.02 18.08 6.18
C LYS A 239 -6.16 17.38 7.24
N ILE A 240 -4.85 17.43 7.06
CA ILE A 240 -3.90 16.83 8.00
C ILE A 240 -4.06 17.41 9.42
N LYS A 241 -4.30 18.72 9.53
CA LYS A 241 -4.54 19.36 10.84
C LYS A 241 -5.77 18.82 11.57
N ASP A 242 -6.84 18.45 10.82
CA ASP A 242 -8.04 17.88 11.41
C ASP A 242 -7.80 16.46 11.92
N VAL A 243 -6.94 15.68 11.23
CA VAL A 243 -6.47 14.38 11.73
C VAL A 243 -5.72 14.53 13.05
N VAL A 244 -4.81 15.52 13.14
CA VAL A 244 -4.07 15.79 14.39
C VAL A 244 -5.01 16.21 15.52
N ALA A 245 -5.99 17.05 15.22
CA ALA A 245 -6.99 17.45 16.22
C ALA A 245 -7.81 16.25 16.74
N MET A 246 -8.23 15.33 15.86
CA MET A 246 -8.90 14.09 16.26
C MET A 246 -7.99 13.19 17.12
N ILE A 247 -6.69 13.09 16.80
CA ILE A 247 -5.73 12.34 17.63
C ILE A 247 -5.67 12.95 19.04
N PHE A 248 -5.58 14.28 19.16
CA PHE A 248 -5.56 14.97 20.46
C PHE A 248 -6.86 14.75 21.26
N GLU A 249 -8.02 14.80 20.58
CA GLU A 249 -9.32 14.51 21.19
C GLU A 249 -9.35 13.08 21.77
N ILE A 250 -8.91 12.07 21.00
CA ILE A 250 -8.93 10.67 21.44
C ILE A 250 -7.92 10.40 22.56
N VAL A 251 -6.75 11.02 22.49
CA VAL A 251 -5.70 10.84 23.52
C VAL A 251 -6.00 11.63 24.80
N GLY A 252 -6.76 12.74 24.71
CA GLY A 252 -7.18 13.58 25.82
C GLY A 252 -6.19 14.69 26.22
N TYR A 253 -5.14 14.93 25.41
CA TYR A 253 -4.18 16.02 25.59
C TYR A 253 -3.57 16.45 24.25
N THR A 254 -2.91 17.60 24.25
CA THR A 254 -2.21 18.15 23.07
C THR A 254 -0.71 18.14 23.27
N VAL A 255 0.05 18.15 22.19
CA VAL A 255 1.49 18.38 22.16
C VAL A 255 1.83 19.55 21.24
N PRO A 256 3.01 20.17 21.36
CA PRO A 256 3.42 21.23 20.43
C PRO A 256 3.41 20.76 18.97
N ILE A 257 3.21 21.71 18.06
CA ILE A 257 3.27 21.49 16.63
C ILE A 257 4.42 22.31 16.05
N ASP A 258 5.35 21.61 15.37
CA ASP A 258 6.45 22.25 14.66
C ASP A 258 6.05 22.42 13.18
N ASN A 259 5.85 23.68 12.76
CA ASN A 259 5.52 23.97 11.37
C ASN A 259 6.78 24.04 10.51
N LEU A 260 6.93 23.06 9.59
CA LEU A 260 8.10 22.90 8.74
C LEU A 260 8.00 23.61 7.37
N GLY A 261 6.99 24.45 7.17
CA GLY A 261 6.76 25.12 5.89
C GLY A 261 6.24 24.18 4.80
N LYS A 262 6.48 24.55 3.53
CA LYS A 262 6.07 23.72 2.38
C LYS A 262 7.10 22.65 2.10
N ARG A 263 6.63 21.42 1.77
CA ARG A 263 7.48 20.33 1.33
C ARG A 263 7.50 20.29 -0.20
N LEU A 264 8.69 20.26 -0.80
CA LEU A 264 8.84 20.13 -2.25
C LEU A 264 8.28 18.79 -2.75
N GLY A 265 7.50 18.82 -3.83
CA GLY A 265 6.88 17.63 -4.41
C GLY A 265 5.66 17.10 -3.64
N ASP A 266 5.16 17.85 -2.64
CA ASP A 266 3.91 17.50 -1.95
C ASP A 266 2.72 18.18 -2.64
N VAL A 267 1.64 17.43 -2.89
CA VAL A 267 0.42 17.94 -3.55
C VAL A 267 -0.55 18.55 -2.53
N GLU A 268 -1.28 19.58 -2.93
CA GLU A 268 -2.22 20.28 -2.06
C GLU A 268 -3.38 19.38 -1.62
N ALA A 269 -3.99 18.66 -2.56
CA ALA A 269 -5.11 17.78 -2.30
C ALA A 269 -5.02 16.49 -3.11
N ASN A 270 -5.34 15.38 -2.45
CA ASN A 270 -5.32 14.05 -3.06
C ASN A 270 -6.35 13.15 -2.37
N TYR A 271 -7.48 12.87 -3.04
CA TYR A 271 -8.50 11.90 -2.60
C TYR A 271 -9.17 11.22 -3.78
N ALA A 272 -9.58 9.96 -3.58
CA ALA A 272 -10.05 9.06 -4.62
C ALA A 272 -11.52 9.23 -4.97
N SER A 273 -11.90 8.74 -6.17
CA SER A 273 -13.18 8.05 -6.38
C SER A 273 -12.90 6.55 -6.43
N SER A 274 -13.55 5.78 -5.56
CA SER A 274 -13.50 4.30 -5.53
C SER A 274 -14.78 3.68 -6.13
N GLN A 275 -15.59 4.49 -6.81
CA GLN A 275 -16.87 4.08 -7.40
C GLN A 275 -16.72 2.90 -8.36
N LYS A 276 -15.67 2.89 -9.17
CA LYS A 276 -15.39 1.80 -10.11
C LYS A 276 -15.15 0.46 -9.40
N LEU A 277 -14.45 0.46 -8.27
CA LEU A 277 -14.25 -0.74 -7.44
C LEU A 277 -15.57 -1.21 -6.83
N HIS A 278 -16.40 -0.28 -6.34
CA HIS A 278 -17.73 -0.60 -5.83
C HIS A 278 -18.61 -1.27 -6.90
N GLU A 279 -18.64 -0.73 -8.11
CA GLU A 279 -19.42 -1.29 -9.24
C GLU A 279 -18.93 -2.68 -9.63
N ALA A 280 -17.61 -2.92 -9.61
CA ALA A 280 -17.02 -4.18 -10.04
C ALA A 280 -17.23 -5.34 -9.02
N VAL A 281 -17.09 -5.07 -7.73
CA VAL A 281 -17.06 -6.13 -6.70
C VAL A 281 -17.95 -5.86 -5.48
N GLY A 282 -18.61 -4.69 -5.39
CA GLY A 282 -19.43 -4.27 -4.26
C GLY A 282 -18.64 -3.73 -3.06
N TRP A 283 -17.32 -3.54 -3.21
CA TRP A 283 -16.46 -3.07 -2.13
C TRP A 283 -16.73 -1.60 -1.76
N ARG A 284 -16.75 -1.30 -0.48
CA ARG A 284 -16.72 0.05 0.10
C ARG A 284 -15.89 0.05 1.38
N ALA A 285 -15.19 1.15 1.65
CA ALA A 285 -14.59 1.37 2.97
C ALA A 285 -15.70 1.48 4.02
N LYS A 286 -15.52 0.83 5.16
CA LYS A 286 -16.53 0.70 6.23
C LYS A 286 -16.13 1.42 7.51
N VAL A 287 -14.82 1.47 7.79
CA VAL A 287 -14.29 2.03 9.04
C VAL A 287 -14.11 3.54 8.87
N ASP A 288 -14.85 4.34 9.63
CA ASP A 288 -14.64 5.79 9.62
C ASP A 288 -13.32 6.19 10.27
N LEU A 289 -12.86 7.43 9.97
CA LEU A 289 -11.54 7.87 10.41
C LEU A 289 -11.41 7.89 11.94
N LYS A 290 -12.43 8.30 12.67
CA LYS A 290 -12.36 8.39 14.15
C LYS A 290 -12.28 7.01 14.78
N GLU A 291 -13.07 6.07 14.30
CA GLU A 291 -13.03 4.68 14.72
C GLU A 291 -11.65 4.06 14.43
N GLY A 292 -11.16 4.21 13.19
CA GLY A 292 -9.85 3.69 12.79
C GLY A 292 -8.68 4.32 13.57
N LEU A 293 -8.74 5.63 13.86
CA LEU A 293 -7.76 6.31 14.70
C LEU A 293 -7.78 5.76 16.13
N THR A 294 -8.97 5.54 16.71
CA THR A 294 -9.10 4.98 18.05
C THR A 294 -8.41 3.62 18.15
N LYS A 295 -8.74 2.69 17.24
CA LYS A 295 -8.10 1.36 17.19
C LYS A 295 -6.58 1.46 17.00
N THR A 296 -6.12 2.40 16.16
CA THR A 296 -4.69 2.59 15.89
C THR A 296 -3.96 3.13 17.12
N ILE A 297 -4.55 4.10 17.82
CA ILE A 297 -3.99 4.68 19.06
C ILE A 297 -3.93 3.61 20.16
N GLU A 298 -4.97 2.81 20.35
CA GLU A 298 -4.98 1.70 21.32
C GLU A 298 -3.86 0.71 21.05
N TYR A 299 -3.63 0.34 19.79
CA TYR A 299 -2.52 -0.52 19.41
C TYR A 299 -1.16 0.09 19.79
N TYR A 300 -0.90 1.36 19.43
CA TYR A 300 0.39 1.97 19.76
C TYR A 300 0.57 2.22 21.27
N LYS A 301 -0.52 2.46 22.02
CA LYS A 301 -0.46 2.52 23.50
C LYS A 301 -0.06 1.17 24.11
N SER A 302 -0.47 0.06 23.51
CA SER A 302 -0.10 -1.28 24.02
C SER A 302 1.37 -1.65 23.80
N LEU A 303 2.10 -0.88 22.98
CA LEU A 303 3.52 -1.07 22.71
C LEU A 303 4.44 -0.19 23.59
N THR A 304 3.88 0.81 24.28
CA THR A 304 4.60 1.74 25.16
C THR A 304 4.45 1.38 26.63
#